data_63bf1d4014d8f951c7cdc45adb259b88
#
_entry.id   63bf1d4014d8f951c7cdc45adb259b88
#
_cell.length_a   1.000
_cell.length_b   1.000
_cell.length_c   1.000
_cell.angle_alpha   90.00
_cell.angle_beta   90.00
_cell.angle_gamma   90.00
#
_symmetry.space_group_name_H-M   'P 1'
#
loop_
_entity.id
_entity.type
_entity.pdbx_description
1 polymer ?
#
loop_
_entity_poly.entity_id
_entity_poly.type
_entity_poly.pdbx_seq_one_letter_code
_entity_poly.pdbx_strand_id
1 'polypeptide(L)'
;EMTGPGSRRARAACALADGLAESPQETRLRLLLGRSGLPMPIAQCRVLHEGRFVARVDFGWRDRRLALEYDGLWHGEPGQFARDRERLNRLREAGWRVAFVTAADLRRPELLLCRLAAALAA
;
A
#
# COMPACT_ATOMS: atom_id res chain seq x y z
N GLU A 1 -12.33 -2.04 -21.38
CA GLU A 1 -12.34 -2.50 -20.01
C GLU A 1 -13.69 -3.04 -19.58
N MET A 2 -13.66 -4.17 -18.92
CA MET A 2 -14.88 -4.74 -18.34
C MET A 2 -15.18 -4.10 -17.02
N THR A 3 -16.41 -3.62 -16.86
CA THR A 3 -16.81 -2.84 -15.68
C THR A 3 -17.98 -3.43 -14.93
N GLY A 4 -18.34 -4.60 -15.03
CA GLY A 4 -19.43 -5.18 -14.25
C GLY A 4 -18.98 -5.91 -13.00
N PRO A 5 -19.93 -6.29 -12.12
CA PRO A 5 -19.60 -7.07 -10.94
C PRO A 5 -18.90 -8.39 -11.26
N GLY A 6 -19.28 -9.02 -12.35
CA GLY A 6 -18.62 -10.24 -12.78
C GLY A 6 -17.17 -10.04 -13.17
N SER A 7 -16.86 -8.90 -13.80
CA SER A 7 -15.49 -8.55 -14.18
C SER A 7 -14.62 -8.34 -12.94
N ARG A 8 -15.15 -7.69 -11.91
CA ARG A 8 -14.41 -7.49 -10.68
C ARG A 8 -14.11 -8.83 -10.00
N ARG A 9 -15.08 -9.72 -9.97
CA ARG A 9 -14.88 -11.04 -9.38
C ARG A 9 -13.84 -11.84 -10.14
N ALA A 10 -13.88 -11.79 -11.44
CA ALA A 10 -12.91 -12.51 -12.26
C ALA A 10 -11.50 -11.98 -12.04
N ARG A 11 -11.34 -10.66 -11.99
CA ARG A 11 -10.04 -10.05 -11.74
C ARG A 11 -9.54 -10.35 -10.34
N ALA A 12 -10.42 -10.31 -9.34
CA ALA A 12 -10.05 -10.64 -7.97
C ALA A 12 -9.63 -12.09 -7.84
N ALA A 13 -10.33 -13.00 -8.51
CA ALA A 13 -9.97 -14.42 -8.50
C ALA A 13 -8.61 -14.66 -9.16
N CYS A 14 -8.36 -14.01 -10.28
CA CYS A 14 -7.06 -14.11 -10.95
C CYS A 14 -5.95 -13.54 -10.09
N ALA A 15 -6.19 -12.38 -9.47
CA ALA A 15 -5.21 -11.76 -8.59
C ALA A 15 -4.92 -12.62 -7.36
N LEU A 16 -5.94 -13.28 -6.80
CA LEU A 16 -5.75 -14.22 -5.70
C LEU A 16 -4.86 -15.39 -6.11
N ALA A 17 -5.12 -15.96 -7.30
CA ALA A 17 -4.32 -17.05 -7.81
C ALA A 17 -2.87 -16.65 -7.99
N ASP A 18 -2.63 -15.39 -8.38
CA ASP A 18 -1.29 -14.84 -8.58
C ASP A 18 -0.69 -14.23 -7.31
N GLY A 19 -1.43 -14.23 -6.20
CA GLY A 19 -0.99 -13.61 -4.96
C GLY A 19 -0.99 -12.09 -4.99
N LEU A 20 -1.75 -11.48 -5.91
CA LEU A 20 -1.79 -10.02 -6.10
C LEU A 20 -3.12 -9.38 -5.73
N ALA A 21 -3.99 -10.11 -5.03
CA ALA A 21 -5.30 -9.59 -4.65
C ALA A 21 -5.19 -8.46 -3.62
N GLU A 22 -5.90 -7.36 -3.89
CA GLU A 22 -6.07 -6.31 -2.90
C GLU A 22 -7.09 -6.75 -1.85
N SER A 23 -6.88 -6.37 -0.60
CA SER A 23 -7.91 -6.49 0.42
C SER A 23 -9.01 -5.47 0.17
N PRO A 24 -10.23 -5.64 0.76
CA PRO A 24 -11.27 -4.63 0.64
C PRO A 24 -10.82 -3.25 1.11
N GLN A 25 -10.01 -3.17 2.14
CA GLN A 25 -9.49 -1.90 2.66
C GLN A 25 -8.52 -1.26 1.68
N GLU A 26 -7.67 -2.06 1.03
CA GLU A 26 -6.78 -1.55 0.00
C GLU A 26 -7.57 -1.00 -1.19
N THR A 27 -8.65 -1.67 -1.58
CA THR A 27 -9.54 -1.19 -2.62
C THR A 27 -10.17 0.15 -2.25
N ARG A 28 -10.66 0.27 -1.01
CA ARG A 28 -11.21 1.53 -0.51
C ARG A 28 -10.18 2.65 -0.54
N LEU A 29 -8.97 2.34 -0.10
CA LEU A 29 -7.87 3.30 -0.09
C LEU A 29 -7.51 3.74 -1.51
N ARG A 30 -7.43 2.81 -2.44
CA ARG A 30 -7.14 3.12 -3.84
C ARG A 30 -8.19 4.07 -4.43
N LEU A 31 -9.46 3.81 -4.14
CA LEU A 31 -10.55 4.67 -4.62
C LEU A 31 -10.48 6.06 -4.00
N LEU A 32 -10.16 6.14 -2.72
CA LEU A 32 -9.98 7.41 -2.04
C LEU A 32 -8.84 8.22 -2.67
N LEU A 33 -7.70 7.58 -2.92
CA LEU A 33 -6.55 8.22 -3.54
C LEU A 33 -6.90 8.72 -4.95
N GLY A 34 -7.67 7.96 -5.70
CA GLY A 34 -8.09 8.36 -7.03
C GLY A 34 -8.94 9.62 -7.07
N ARG A 35 -9.63 9.93 -5.97
CA ARG A 35 -10.49 11.13 -5.87
C ARG A 35 -9.79 12.30 -5.19
N SER A 36 -8.60 12.08 -4.66
CA SER A 36 -7.97 13.04 -3.76
C SER A 36 -7.29 14.21 -4.46
N GLY A 37 -6.98 14.08 -5.74
CA GLY A 37 -6.14 15.04 -6.43
C GLY A 37 -4.65 14.88 -6.19
N LEU A 38 -4.25 13.98 -5.29
CA LEU A 38 -2.84 13.65 -5.09
C LEU A 38 -2.32 12.81 -6.25
N PRO A 39 -1.01 12.83 -6.50
CA PRO A 39 -0.44 11.92 -7.50
C PRO A 39 -0.82 10.48 -7.17
N MET A 40 -1.17 9.69 -8.20
CA MET A 40 -1.54 8.31 -8.00
C MET A 40 -0.30 7.46 -7.73
N PRO A 41 -0.33 6.66 -6.67
CA PRO A 41 0.76 5.71 -6.43
C PRO A 41 0.60 4.47 -7.31
N ILE A 42 1.66 3.67 -7.35
CA ILE A 42 1.61 2.35 -7.96
C ILE A 42 1.08 1.37 -6.92
N ALA A 43 -0.01 0.67 -7.25
CA ALA A 43 -0.56 -0.36 -6.37
C ALA A 43 0.34 -1.59 -6.42
N GLN A 44 0.48 -2.28 -5.29
CA GLN A 44 1.33 -3.46 -5.16
C GLN A 44 2.73 -3.18 -5.71
N CYS A 45 3.30 -2.10 -5.25
CA CYS A 45 4.56 -1.57 -5.75
C CYS A 45 5.75 -2.39 -5.27
N ARG A 46 6.57 -2.84 -6.21
CA ARG A 46 7.81 -3.53 -5.88
C ARG A 46 8.92 -2.51 -5.68
N VAL A 47 9.53 -2.57 -4.51
CA VAL A 47 10.65 -1.70 -4.18
C VAL A 47 11.95 -2.42 -4.49
N LEU A 48 12.79 -1.79 -5.29
CA LEU A 48 14.11 -2.30 -5.63
C LEU A 48 15.17 -1.34 -5.08
N HIS A 49 16.31 -1.88 -4.71
CA HIS A 49 17.46 -1.11 -4.29
C HIS A 49 18.70 -1.72 -4.92
N GLU A 50 19.41 -0.92 -5.69
CA GLU A 50 20.60 -1.38 -6.42
C GLU A 50 20.32 -2.63 -7.26
N GLY A 51 19.14 -2.65 -7.89
CA GLY A 51 18.71 -3.75 -8.74
C GLY A 51 18.18 -4.97 -8.00
N ARG A 52 18.15 -4.95 -6.67
CA ARG A 52 17.69 -6.08 -5.88
C ARG A 52 16.32 -5.82 -5.28
N PHE A 53 15.49 -6.85 -5.24
CA PHE A 53 14.17 -6.76 -4.63
C PHE A 53 14.30 -6.56 -3.11
N VAL A 54 13.60 -5.56 -2.59
CA VAL A 54 13.55 -5.26 -1.16
C VAL A 54 12.23 -5.73 -0.55
N ALA A 55 11.12 -5.25 -1.09
CA ALA A 55 9.80 -5.56 -0.58
C ALA A 55 8.74 -5.14 -1.59
N ARG A 56 7.53 -5.69 -1.45
CA ARG A 56 6.36 -5.20 -2.15
C ARG A 56 5.50 -4.45 -1.13
N VAL A 57 5.09 -3.25 -1.47
CA VAL A 57 4.26 -2.39 -0.61
C VAL A 57 2.90 -2.20 -1.24
N ASP A 58 1.88 -1.93 -0.43
CA ASP A 58 0.52 -1.80 -0.93
C ASP A 58 0.42 -0.70 -1.97
N PHE A 59 1.02 0.46 -1.71
CA PHE A 59 1.09 1.58 -2.65
C PHE A 59 2.45 2.24 -2.53
N GLY A 60 2.99 2.68 -3.66
CA GLY A 60 4.29 3.35 -3.68
C GLY A 60 4.36 4.51 -4.66
N TRP A 61 4.97 5.60 -4.22
CA TRP A 61 5.34 6.72 -5.07
C TRP A 61 6.86 6.64 -5.24
N ARG A 62 7.31 6.06 -6.34
CA ARG A 62 8.74 5.79 -6.56
C ARG A 62 9.58 7.05 -6.63
N ASP A 63 9.06 8.10 -7.26
CA ASP A 63 9.76 9.37 -7.38
C ASP A 63 9.95 10.07 -6.03
N ARG A 64 9.15 9.72 -5.03
CA ARG A 64 9.26 10.25 -3.67
C ARG A 64 9.80 9.24 -2.69
N ARG A 65 10.03 8.01 -3.10
CA ARG A 65 10.42 6.90 -2.23
C ARG A 65 9.54 6.83 -0.98
N LEU A 66 8.25 6.92 -1.22
CA LEU A 66 7.24 6.86 -0.17
C LEU A 66 6.35 5.64 -0.42
N ALA A 67 6.19 4.83 0.61
CA ALA A 67 5.27 3.71 0.61
C ALA A 67 4.09 4.01 1.52
N LEU A 68 2.94 3.50 1.16
CA LEU A 68 1.73 3.57 1.98
C LEU A 68 1.23 2.14 2.17
N GLU A 69 1.07 1.74 3.42
CA GLU A 69 0.62 0.40 3.75
C GLU A 69 -0.60 0.44 4.65
N TYR A 70 -1.55 -0.44 4.37
CA TYR A 70 -2.69 -0.63 5.26
C TYR A 70 -2.26 -1.47 6.45
N ASP A 71 -2.43 -0.91 7.63
CA ASP A 71 -2.08 -1.58 8.88
C ASP A 71 -3.33 -2.29 9.41
N GLY A 72 -3.47 -3.55 9.05
CA GLY A 72 -4.58 -4.37 9.50
C GLY A 72 -4.38 -4.90 10.90
N LEU A 73 -5.32 -5.73 11.35
CA LEU A 73 -5.23 -6.36 12.65
C LEU A 73 -4.08 -7.37 12.67
N TRP A 74 -3.26 -7.28 13.71
CA TRP A 74 -2.20 -8.23 13.93
C TRP A 74 -2.78 -9.52 14.50
N HIS A 75 -2.38 -10.66 13.92
CA HIS A 75 -2.93 -11.95 14.30
C HIS A 75 -2.10 -12.72 15.33
N GLY A 76 -0.98 -12.16 15.76
CA GLY A 76 -0.17 -12.78 16.81
C GLY A 76 0.61 -14.00 16.36
N GLU A 77 0.85 -14.18 15.08
CA GLU A 77 1.63 -15.30 14.58
C GLU A 77 3.08 -15.22 15.08
N PRO A 78 3.66 -16.36 15.54
CA PRO A 78 5.05 -16.36 15.99
C PRO A 78 5.98 -15.85 14.88
N GLY A 79 6.87 -14.95 15.27
CA GLY A 79 7.87 -14.40 14.34
C GLY A 79 7.37 -13.35 13.38
N GLN A 80 6.08 -13.10 13.30
CA GLN A 80 5.53 -12.11 12.35
C GLN A 80 6.04 -10.70 12.67
N PHE A 81 6.06 -10.35 13.95
CA PHE A 81 6.54 -9.03 14.38
C PHE A 81 7.99 -8.80 13.94
N ALA A 82 8.85 -9.79 14.16
CA ALA A 82 10.26 -9.70 13.78
C ALA A 82 10.42 -9.56 12.27
N ARG A 83 9.66 -10.35 11.49
CA ARG A 83 9.72 -10.26 10.03
C ARG A 83 9.28 -8.90 9.53
N ASP A 84 8.24 -8.33 10.10
CA ASP A 84 7.75 -7.01 9.73
C ASP A 84 8.79 -5.93 10.04
N ARG A 85 9.44 -6.03 11.19
CA ARG A 85 10.49 -5.08 11.57
C ARG A 85 11.68 -5.17 10.63
N GLU A 86 12.10 -6.36 10.25
CA GLU A 86 13.18 -6.55 9.29
C GLU A 86 12.81 -5.97 7.94
N ARG A 87 11.58 -6.17 7.50
CA ARG A 87 11.08 -5.63 6.26
C ARG A 87 11.13 -4.11 6.24
N LEU A 88 10.67 -3.48 7.34
CA LEU A 88 10.71 -2.02 7.47
C LEU A 88 12.14 -1.50 7.49
N ASN A 89 13.04 -2.20 8.15
CA ASN A 89 14.46 -1.82 8.17
C ASN A 89 15.05 -1.85 6.77
N ARG A 90 14.72 -2.89 5.99
CA ARG A 90 15.21 -2.98 4.61
C ARG A 90 14.67 -1.84 3.74
N LEU A 91 13.41 -1.47 3.93
CA LEU A 91 12.83 -0.33 3.20
C LEU A 91 13.54 0.98 3.57
N ARG A 92 13.82 1.20 4.85
CA ARG A 92 14.56 2.37 5.30
C ARG A 92 15.96 2.41 4.72
N GLU A 93 16.65 1.28 4.73
CA GLU A 93 18.00 1.18 4.16
C GLU A 93 18.00 1.50 2.67
N ALA A 94 16.91 1.16 1.98
CA ALA A 94 16.73 1.52 0.57
C ALA A 94 16.33 2.98 0.36
N GLY A 95 16.23 3.76 1.43
CA GLY A 95 15.90 5.18 1.36
C GLY A 95 14.42 5.48 1.29
N TRP A 96 13.57 4.51 1.60
CA TRP A 96 12.12 4.69 1.55
C TRP A 96 11.55 5.10 2.90
N ARG A 97 10.56 5.97 2.86
CA ARG A 97 9.71 6.29 4.01
C ARG A 97 8.45 5.45 3.89
N VAL A 98 7.89 5.07 5.02
CA VAL A 98 6.68 4.26 5.05
C VAL A 98 5.62 4.97 5.89
N ALA A 99 4.47 5.21 5.29
CA ALA A 99 3.29 5.70 5.98
C ALA A 99 2.30 4.56 6.15
N PHE A 100 1.64 4.50 7.28
CA PHE A 100 0.62 3.49 7.54
C PHE A 100 -0.75 4.14 7.56
N VAL A 101 -1.75 3.39 7.11
CA VAL A 101 -3.15 3.78 7.20
C VAL A 101 -3.92 2.70 7.92
N THR A 102 -4.75 3.10 8.87
CA THR A 102 -5.58 2.19 9.64
C THR A 102 -7.04 2.32 9.21
N ALA A 103 -7.88 1.40 9.71
CA ALA A 103 -9.32 1.51 9.49
C ALA A 103 -9.87 2.83 10.04
N ALA A 104 -9.34 3.30 11.16
CA ALA A 104 -9.75 4.58 11.73
C ALA A 104 -9.41 5.75 10.80
N ASP A 105 -8.25 5.70 10.15
CA ASP A 105 -7.86 6.72 9.17
C ASP A 105 -8.81 6.75 7.98
N LEU A 106 -9.28 5.60 7.53
CA LEU A 106 -10.23 5.53 6.43
C LEU A 106 -11.60 6.15 6.77
N ARG A 107 -11.93 6.21 8.05
CA ARG A 107 -13.13 6.89 8.51
C ARG A 107 -12.97 8.41 8.60
N ARG A 108 -11.72 8.89 8.55
CA ARG A 108 -11.40 10.33 8.56
C ARG A 108 -10.45 10.65 7.41
N PRO A 109 -10.93 10.52 6.17
CA PRO A 109 -10.06 10.62 5.00
C PRO A 109 -9.38 11.97 4.86
N GLU A 110 -9.98 13.05 5.35
CA GLU A 110 -9.39 14.38 5.24
C GLU A 110 -8.04 14.47 5.96
N LEU A 111 -7.95 13.90 7.16
CA LEU A 111 -6.71 13.93 7.94
C LEU A 111 -5.66 13.07 7.27
N LEU A 112 -6.06 11.90 6.78
CA LEU A 112 -5.15 11.01 6.06
C LEU A 112 -4.58 11.72 4.83
N LEU A 113 -5.43 12.34 4.02
CA LEU A 113 -4.99 13.02 2.80
C LEU A 113 -4.08 14.20 3.11
N CYS A 114 -4.32 14.93 4.20
CA CYS A 114 -3.42 15.99 4.63
C CYS A 114 -2.04 15.45 4.98
N ARG A 115 -1.98 14.34 5.70
CA ARG A 115 -0.70 13.71 6.06
C ARG A 115 0.04 13.23 4.81
N LEU A 116 -0.67 12.63 3.87
CA LEU A 116 -0.05 12.17 2.63
C LEU A 116 0.44 13.32 1.78
N ALA A 117 -0.34 14.40 1.68
CA ALA A 117 0.09 15.59 0.95
C ALA A 117 1.38 16.15 1.54
N ALA A 118 1.47 16.23 2.87
CA ALA A 118 2.67 16.71 3.54
C ALA A 118 3.87 15.78 3.28
N ALA A 119 3.65 14.48 3.36
CA ALA A 119 4.72 13.49 3.08
C ALA A 119 5.21 13.57 1.65
N LEU A 120 4.30 13.77 0.69
CA LEU A 120 4.67 13.88 -0.72
C LEU A 120 5.40 15.19 -1.03
N ALA A 121 5.16 16.23 -0.27
CA ALA A 121 5.82 17.52 -0.44
C ALA A 121 7.20 17.58 0.22
N ALA A 122 7.48 16.67 1.13
CA ALA A 122 8.72 16.68 1.89
C ALA A 122 9.92 16.21 1.06
#